data_504c845910793d7ce0618ad45b137ee4
#
_entry.id   504c845910793d7ce0618ad45b137ee4
#
_cell.length_a   1.000
_cell.length_b   1.000
_cell.length_c   1.000
_cell.angle_alpha   90.00
_cell.angle_beta   90.00
_cell.angle_gamma   90.00
#
_symmetry.space_group_name_H-M   'P 1'
#
loop_
_entity.id
_entity.type
_entity.pdbx_description
1 polymer ?
#
loop_
_entity_poly.entity_id
_entity_poly.type
_entity_poly.pdbx_seq_one_letter_code
_entity_poly.pdbx_strand_id
1 'polypeptide(L)'
;MRFSRQSKILELIEHNEVDTQNKLADMLRAAGFDVTQATVSRDIKELNLVKVQGSSGKSRYAQPKIKTKNENVRFRNILKEVVLSVTPAENLIVIKTVSGCGNAAAEAIDNSNAPGIVGTLAGDNTVLVIVDRKDDVPAILDRFSEALA
;
A
#
# COMPACT_ATOMS: atom_id res chain seq x y z
N MET A 1 -10.28 14.73 -11.31
CA MET A 1 -9.15 14.79 -12.27
C MET A 1 -7.77 14.52 -11.65
N ARG A 2 -7.44 15.05 -10.45
CA ARG A 2 -6.12 14.81 -9.82
C ARG A 2 -5.91 13.31 -9.48
N PHE A 3 -6.89 12.66 -8.89
CA PHE A 3 -6.83 11.25 -8.51
C PHE A 3 -6.60 10.32 -9.71
N SER A 4 -7.29 10.54 -10.81
CA SER A 4 -7.13 9.77 -12.05
C SER A 4 -5.75 9.97 -12.69
N ARG A 5 -5.17 11.17 -12.58
CA ARG A 5 -3.84 11.47 -13.10
C ARG A 5 -2.75 10.77 -12.26
N GLN A 6 -2.84 10.83 -10.95
CA GLN A 6 -1.88 10.17 -10.05
C GLN A 6 -1.93 8.65 -10.20
N SER A 7 -3.12 8.06 -10.33
CA SER A 7 -3.27 6.64 -10.65
C SER A 7 -2.62 6.29 -11.99
N LYS A 8 -2.77 7.16 -13.00
CA LYS A 8 -2.12 6.95 -14.31
C LYS A 8 -0.60 7.07 -14.23
N ILE A 9 -0.06 7.95 -13.40
CA ILE A 9 1.39 8.04 -13.15
C ILE A 9 1.91 6.70 -12.60
N LEU A 10 1.24 6.13 -11.60
CA LEU A 10 1.63 4.85 -10.99
C LEU A 10 1.62 3.71 -12.01
N GLU A 11 0.56 3.62 -12.81
CA GLU A 11 0.46 2.66 -13.91
C GLU A 11 1.61 2.81 -14.93
N LEU A 12 1.90 4.04 -15.34
CA LEU A 12 2.94 4.33 -16.33
C LEU A 12 4.34 3.94 -15.84
N ILE A 13 4.68 4.23 -14.58
CA ILE A 13 6.01 3.89 -14.02
C ILE A 13 6.15 2.41 -13.68
N GLU A 14 5.04 1.69 -13.49
CA GLU A 14 5.05 0.24 -13.28
C GLU A 14 5.37 -0.52 -14.57
N HIS A 15 4.78 -0.09 -15.70
CA HIS A 15 4.90 -0.78 -16.98
C HIS A 15 6.00 -0.23 -17.89
N ASN A 16 6.60 0.91 -17.54
CA ASN A 16 7.63 1.57 -18.36
C ASN A 16 8.83 2.04 -17.54
N GLU A 17 10.02 2.01 -18.13
CA GLU A 17 11.18 2.65 -17.54
C GLU A 17 11.14 4.16 -17.82
N VAL A 18 10.62 4.92 -16.86
CA VAL A 18 10.51 6.38 -16.91
C VAL A 18 11.68 6.98 -16.13
N ASP A 19 12.62 7.60 -16.82
CA ASP A 19 13.87 8.12 -16.27
C ASP A 19 13.83 9.63 -15.97
N THR A 20 12.95 10.37 -16.64
CA THR A 20 12.86 11.82 -16.52
C THR A 20 11.43 12.31 -16.32
N GLN A 21 11.30 13.51 -15.69
CA GLN A 21 10.01 14.18 -15.52
C GLN A 21 9.39 14.56 -16.86
N ASN A 22 10.21 14.94 -17.84
CA ASN A 22 9.76 15.28 -19.19
C ASN A 22 9.14 14.07 -19.87
N LYS A 23 9.79 12.91 -19.81
CA LYS A 23 9.23 11.66 -20.36
C LYS A 23 7.91 11.30 -19.71
N LEU A 24 7.80 11.45 -18.38
CA LEU A 24 6.54 11.23 -17.67
C LEU A 24 5.46 12.23 -18.13
N ALA A 25 5.80 13.50 -18.31
CA ALA A 25 4.88 14.51 -18.81
C ALA A 25 4.38 14.19 -20.22
N ASP A 26 5.27 13.76 -21.11
CA ASP A 26 4.91 13.39 -22.49
C ASP A 26 3.99 12.16 -22.52
N MET A 27 4.26 11.16 -21.70
CA MET A 27 3.41 9.97 -21.58
C MET A 27 2.02 10.30 -21.01
N LEU A 28 1.93 11.23 -20.05
CA LEU A 28 0.66 11.71 -19.51
C LEU A 28 -0.14 12.49 -20.55
N ARG A 29 0.53 13.34 -21.36
CA ARG A 29 -0.12 14.05 -22.47
C ARG A 29 -0.64 13.09 -23.52
N ALA A 30 0.13 12.07 -23.87
CA ALA A 30 -0.30 11.01 -24.78
C ALA A 30 -1.50 10.21 -24.23
N ALA A 31 -1.63 10.10 -22.89
CA ALA A 31 -2.77 9.50 -22.22
C ALA A 31 -3.97 10.46 -22.02
N GLY A 32 -3.92 11.68 -22.60
CA GLY A 32 -5.02 12.64 -22.60
C GLY A 32 -5.04 13.58 -21.38
N PHE A 33 -3.97 13.65 -20.59
CA PHE A 33 -3.88 14.59 -19.47
C PHE A 33 -3.13 15.86 -19.88
N ASP A 34 -3.78 17.01 -19.69
CA ASP A 34 -3.10 18.31 -19.86
C ASP A 34 -2.23 18.60 -18.62
N VAL A 35 -0.91 18.47 -18.76
CA VAL A 35 0.04 18.62 -17.66
C VAL A 35 1.24 19.48 -18.06
N THR A 36 1.69 20.30 -17.10
CA THR A 36 2.96 21.01 -17.15
C THR A 36 4.03 20.23 -16.39
N GLN A 37 5.31 20.54 -16.62
CA GLN A 37 6.42 19.97 -15.83
C GLN A 37 6.24 20.25 -14.34
N ALA A 38 5.79 21.44 -13.97
CA ALA A 38 5.54 21.81 -12.57
C ALA A 38 4.46 20.91 -11.93
N THR A 39 3.40 20.58 -12.68
CA THR A 39 2.35 19.66 -12.22
C THR A 39 2.91 18.26 -11.99
N VAL A 40 3.69 17.74 -12.94
CA VAL A 40 4.33 16.41 -12.82
C VAL A 40 5.31 16.38 -11.66
N SER A 41 6.11 17.44 -11.48
CA SER A 41 7.05 17.55 -10.36
C SER A 41 6.34 17.52 -9.00
N ARG A 42 5.18 18.16 -8.87
CA ARG A 42 4.36 18.11 -7.66
C ARG A 42 3.79 16.72 -7.42
N ASP A 43 3.23 16.09 -8.45
CA ASP A 43 2.69 14.73 -8.36
C ASP A 43 3.77 13.72 -7.93
N ILE A 44 4.99 13.82 -8.47
CA ILE A 44 6.14 12.99 -8.07
C ILE A 44 6.44 13.14 -6.58
N LYS A 45 6.42 14.38 -6.06
CA LYS A 45 6.65 14.65 -4.64
C LYS A 45 5.51 14.12 -3.77
N GLU A 46 4.27 14.35 -4.16
CA GLU A 46 3.09 13.90 -3.43
C GLU A 46 2.96 12.37 -3.38
N LEU A 47 3.34 11.69 -4.46
CA LEU A 47 3.39 10.24 -4.55
C LEU A 47 4.68 9.65 -3.93
N ASN A 48 5.57 10.50 -3.39
CA ASN A 48 6.86 10.11 -2.85
C ASN A 48 7.70 9.23 -3.79
N LEU A 49 7.61 9.44 -5.11
CA LEU A 49 8.35 8.65 -6.08
C LEU A 49 9.86 8.89 -5.94
N VAL A 50 10.62 7.81 -6.00
CA VAL A 50 12.08 7.81 -5.90
C VAL A 50 12.70 7.33 -7.20
N LYS A 51 13.95 7.74 -7.47
CA LYS A 51 14.74 7.18 -8.57
C LYS A 51 15.45 5.92 -8.09
N VAL A 52 15.23 4.81 -8.78
CA VAL A 52 15.91 3.53 -8.55
C VAL A 52 16.63 3.10 -9.83
N GLN A 53 17.62 2.24 -9.70
CA GLN A 53 18.30 1.67 -10.85
C GLN A 53 17.37 0.71 -11.59
N GLY A 54 17.14 0.95 -12.87
CA GLY A 54 16.33 0.07 -13.74
C GLY A 54 17.15 -1.12 -14.23
N SER A 55 16.48 -2.06 -14.90
CA SER A 55 17.10 -3.25 -15.50
C SER A 55 18.08 -2.92 -16.63
N SER A 56 17.91 -1.77 -17.28
CA SER A 56 18.77 -1.24 -18.33
C SER A 56 20.02 -0.50 -17.83
N GLY A 57 20.24 -0.44 -16.51
CA GLY A 57 21.33 0.32 -15.88
C GLY A 57 21.07 1.83 -15.78
N LYS A 58 19.93 2.33 -16.32
CA LYS A 58 19.49 3.73 -16.17
C LYS A 58 18.58 3.87 -14.93
N SER A 59 18.62 5.04 -14.31
CA SER A 59 17.69 5.34 -13.21
C SER A 59 16.26 5.51 -13.73
N ARG A 60 15.27 4.99 -13.00
CA ARG A 60 13.85 5.16 -13.30
C ARG A 60 13.08 5.58 -12.08
N TYR A 61 11.96 6.26 -12.27
CA TYR A 61 11.01 6.50 -11.19
C TYR A 61 10.32 5.20 -10.78
N ALA A 62 10.20 5.01 -9.48
CA ALA A 62 9.46 3.90 -8.89
C ALA A 62 8.78 4.38 -7.59
N GLN A 63 7.73 3.69 -7.20
CA GLN A 63 7.25 3.83 -5.83
C GLN A 63 8.35 3.37 -4.86
N PRO A 64 8.59 4.12 -3.78
CA PRO A 64 9.50 3.64 -2.77
C PRO A 64 9.00 2.28 -2.29
N LYS A 65 9.77 1.24 -2.54
CA LYS A 65 9.57 -0.04 -1.85
C LYS A 65 10.01 0.16 -0.41
N ILE A 66 9.18 0.85 0.37
CA ILE A 66 9.37 0.95 1.80
C ILE A 66 8.96 -0.41 2.40
N LYS A 67 9.83 -1.38 2.22
CA LYS A 67 9.90 -2.57 3.05
C LYS A 67 11.28 -2.64 3.62
N THR A 68 11.59 -1.74 4.55
CA THR A 68 12.70 -2.00 5.43
C THR A 68 12.29 -3.19 6.30
N LYS A 69 13.18 -4.18 6.43
CA LYS A 69 13.00 -5.33 7.35
C LYS A 69 12.53 -4.85 8.75
N ASN A 70 12.93 -3.65 9.15
CA ASN A 70 12.59 -3.01 10.42
C ASN A 70 11.11 -2.59 10.54
N GLU A 71 10.46 -2.14 9.45
CA GLU A 71 9.03 -1.77 9.52
C GLU A 71 8.14 -2.99 9.66
N ASN A 72 8.42 -4.06 8.93
CA ASN A 72 7.71 -5.32 9.10
C ASN A 72 7.83 -5.89 10.52
N VAL A 73 9.00 -5.74 11.15
CA VAL A 73 9.22 -6.14 12.54
C VAL A 73 8.44 -5.25 13.49
N ARG A 74 8.45 -3.93 13.27
CA ARG A 74 7.69 -2.96 14.10
C ARG A 74 6.18 -3.23 14.04
N PHE A 75 5.62 -3.44 12.85
CA PHE A 75 4.20 -3.74 12.68
C PHE A 75 3.82 -5.07 13.30
N ARG A 76 4.65 -6.11 13.15
CA ARG A 76 4.44 -7.38 13.84
C ARG A 76 4.42 -7.21 15.36
N ASN A 77 5.34 -6.46 15.92
CA ASN A 77 5.39 -6.21 17.36
C ASN A 77 4.14 -5.47 17.85
N ILE A 78 3.68 -4.45 17.10
CA ILE A 78 2.43 -3.75 17.42
C ILE A 78 1.26 -4.75 17.44
N LEU A 79 1.11 -5.55 16.38
CA LEU A 79 0.00 -6.52 16.31
C LEU A 79 0.05 -7.53 17.45
N LYS A 80 1.24 -8.05 17.81
CA LYS A 80 1.42 -8.97 18.94
C LYS A 80 0.98 -8.39 20.29
N GLU A 81 1.23 -7.10 20.49
CA GLU A 81 0.91 -6.44 21.75
C GLU A 81 -0.58 -6.10 21.88
N VAL A 82 -1.25 -5.77 20.76
CA VAL A 82 -2.60 -5.20 20.82
C VAL A 82 -3.70 -6.15 20.38
N VAL A 83 -3.42 -7.17 19.57
CA VAL A 83 -4.44 -8.10 19.04
C VAL A 83 -4.83 -9.14 20.08
N LEU A 84 -6.12 -9.27 20.35
CA LEU A 84 -6.68 -10.24 21.28
C LEU A 84 -7.27 -11.46 20.57
N SER A 85 -7.92 -11.26 19.42
CA SER A 85 -8.50 -12.35 18.63
C SER A 85 -8.65 -11.97 17.17
N VAL A 86 -8.67 -12.98 16.31
CA VAL A 86 -8.86 -12.87 14.86
C VAL A 86 -9.93 -13.88 14.46
N THR A 87 -11.02 -13.43 13.86
CA THR A 87 -12.17 -14.28 13.51
C THR A 87 -12.63 -13.98 12.09
N PRO A 88 -12.71 -14.98 11.19
CA PRO A 88 -13.23 -14.79 9.83
C PRO A 88 -14.76 -14.68 9.82
N ALA A 89 -15.27 -13.89 8.89
CA ALA A 89 -16.70 -13.75 8.60
C ALA A 89 -16.91 -13.51 7.10
N GLU A 90 -17.13 -14.57 6.33
CA GLU A 90 -17.21 -14.54 4.87
C GLU A 90 -15.92 -13.96 4.23
N ASN A 91 -15.99 -12.80 3.56
CA ASN A 91 -14.84 -12.08 3.03
C ASN A 91 -14.32 -10.99 3.98
N LEU A 92 -14.73 -11.03 5.24
CA LEU A 92 -14.24 -10.13 6.29
C LEU A 92 -13.44 -10.91 7.33
N ILE A 93 -12.48 -10.23 7.95
CA ILE A 93 -11.80 -10.73 9.13
C ILE A 93 -12.00 -9.69 10.23
N VAL A 94 -12.57 -10.15 11.35
CA VAL A 94 -12.80 -9.32 12.54
C VAL A 94 -11.62 -9.50 13.49
N ILE A 95 -10.92 -8.42 13.77
CA ILE A 95 -9.80 -8.40 14.71
C ILE A 95 -10.24 -7.63 15.96
N LYS A 96 -10.16 -8.27 17.11
CA LYS A 96 -10.34 -7.61 18.40
C LYS A 96 -9.00 -7.17 18.96
N THR A 97 -8.96 -5.96 19.48
CA THR A 97 -7.76 -5.38 20.08
C THR A 97 -8.01 -4.90 21.49
N VAL A 98 -6.94 -4.57 22.18
CA VAL A 98 -7.01 -3.77 23.41
C VAL A 98 -7.71 -2.43 23.10
N SER A 99 -8.51 -1.92 24.03
CA SER A 99 -9.21 -0.62 23.89
C SER A 99 -8.25 0.50 23.50
N GLY A 100 -8.67 1.34 22.57
CA GLY A 100 -7.88 2.42 22.02
C GLY A 100 -6.86 2.02 20.97
N CYS A 101 -6.69 0.72 20.68
CA CYS A 101 -5.63 0.23 19.79
C CYS A 101 -6.13 -0.19 18.39
N GLY A 102 -7.42 -0.04 18.10
CA GLY A 102 -7.96 -0.41 16.79
C GLY A 102 -7.28 0.31 15.62
N ASN A 103 -7.09 1.62 15.71
CA ASN A 103 -6.43 2.40 14.67
C ASN A 103 -4.96 1.98 14.45
N ALA A 104 -4.22 1.72 15.54
CA ALA A 104 -2.81 1.28 15.44
C ALA A 104 -2.70 -0.10 14.76
N ALA A 105 -3.61 -1.02 15.08
CA ALA A 105 -3.67 -2.33 14.44
C ALA A 105 -4.05 -2.22 12.95
N ALA A 106 -5.03 -1.40 12.60
CA ALA A 106 -5.44 -1.16 11.22
C ALA A 106 -4.30 -0.57 10.38
N GLU A 107 -3.62 0.45 10.89
CA GLU A 107 -2.46 1.06 10.24
C GLU A 107 -1.33 0.03 10.02
N ALA A 108 -1.08 -0.83 11.00
CA ALA A 108 -0.09 -1.90 10.87
C ALA A 108 -0.47 -2.89 9.75
N ILE A 109 -1.75 -3.24 9.64
CA ILE A 109 -2.25 -4.14 8.60
C ILE A 109 -2.15 -3.49 7.22
N ASP A 110 -2.61 -2.25 7.06
CA ASP A 110 -2.58 -1.52 5.78
C ASP A 110 -1.14 -1.34 5.29
N ASN A 111 -0.21 -1.01 6.17
CA ASN A 111 1.21 -0.87 5.84
C ASN A 111 1.90 -2.21 5.51
N SER A 112 1.31 -3.35 5.88
CA SER A 112 1.85 -4.66 5.51
C SER A 112 1.74 -4.95 4.01
N ASN A 113 0.86 -4.22 3.30
CA ASN A 113 0.55 -4.41 1.88
C ASN A 113 0.29 -5.89 1.54
N ALA A 114 -0.44 -6.60 2.40
CA ALA A 114 -0.73 -8.01 2.20
C ALA A 114 -1.64 -8.21 0.99
N PRO A 115 -1.25 -9.06 0.01
CA PRO A 115 -2.10 -9.33 -1.14
C PRO A 115 -3.45 -9.89 -0.71
N GLY A 116 -4.51 -9.48 -1.39
CA GLY A 116 -5.89 -9.89 -1.11
C GLY A 116 -6.61 -9.05 -0.06
N ILE A 117 -5.92 -8.16 0.65
CA ILE A 117 -6.55 -7.18 1.53
C ILE A 117 -6.89 -5.92 0.73
N VAL A 118 -8.17 -5.56 0.68
CA VAL A 118 -8.68 -4.34 0.03
C VAL A 118 -8.42 -3.12 0.92
N GLY A 119 -8.56 -3.29 2.22
CA GLY A 119 -8.36 -2.23 3.22
C GLY A 119 -8.92 -2.64 4.58
N THR A 120 -8.82 -1.71 5.52
CA THR A 120 -9.31 -1.89 6.89
C THR A 120 -10.25 -0.76 7.31
N LEU A 121 -11.11 -1.06 8.28
CA LEU A 121 -11.93 -0.09 8.99
C LEU A 121 -11.78 -0.33 10.49
N ALA A 122 -11.33 0.67 11.22
CA ALA A 122 -11.09 0.56 12.65
C ALA A 122 -12.14 1.28 13.50
N GLY A 123 -12.55 0.61 14.57
CA GLY A 123 -13.18 1.22 15.74
C GLY A 123 -12.20 1.33 16.89
N ASP A 124 -12.70 1.59 18.09
CA ASP A 124 -11.85 1.74 19.29
C ASP A 124 -11.04 0.46 19.59
N ASN A 125 -11.69 -0.70 19.54
CA ASN A 125 -11.12 -2.00 19.90
C ASN A 125 -11.42 -3.11 18.89
N THR A 126 -11.83 -2.75 17.69
CA THR A 126 -12.22 -3.70 16.67
C THR A 126 -11.78 -3.20 15.30
N VAL A 127 -11.16 -4.06 14.52
CA VAL A 127 -10.79 -3.78 13.12
C VAL A 127 -11.54 -4.75 12.23
N LEU A 128 -12.16 -4.23 11.18
CA LEU A 128 -12.65 -5.03 10.06
C LEU A 128 -11.60 -5.01 8.96
N VAL A 129 -11.10 -6.17 8.57
CA VAL A 129 -10.25 -6.34 7.40
C VAL A 129 -11.14 -6.80 6.25
N ILE A 130 -11.13 -6.06 5.17
CA ILE A 130 -11.91 -6.35 3.97
C ILE A 130 -11.02 -7.11 3.00
N VAL A 131 -11.42 -8.33 2.67
CA VAL A 131 -10.70 -9.23 1.77
C VAL A 131 -11.39 -9.21 0.41
N ASP A 132 -10.63 -9.15 -0.67
CA ASP A 132 -11.17 -9.09 -2.03
C ASP A 132 -12.02 -10.33 -2.36
N ARG A 133 -11.56 -11.50 -1.98
CA ARG A 133 -12.23 -12.78 -2.25
C ARG A 133 -12.31 -13.63 -0.98
N LYS A 134 -13.47 -14.25 -0.76
CA LYS A 134 -13.67 -15.18 0.36
C LYS A 134 -12.62 -16.30 0.37
N ASP A 135 -12.24 -16.79 -0.80
CA ASP A 135 -11.28 -17.89 -0.93
C ASP A 135 -9.85 -17.50 -0.49
N ASP A 136 -9.54 -16.21 -0.41
CA ASP A 136 -8.24 -15.69 0.04
C ASP A 136 -8.16 -15.56 1.57
N VAL A 137 -9.30 -15.63 2.28
CA VAL A 137 -9.36 -15.48 3.73
C VAL A 137 -8.47 -16.48 4.48
N PRO A 138 -8.44 -17.78 4.17
CA PRO A 138 -7.58 -18.73 4.87
C PRO A 138 -6.09 -18.36 4.77
N ALA A 139 -5.60 -17.97 3.60
CA ALA A 139 -4.21 -17.58 3.40
C ALA A 139 -3.84 -16.31 4.17
N ILE A 140 -4.79 -15.38 4.35
CA ILE A 140 -4.58 -14.16 5.13
C ILE A 140 -4.59 -14.51 6.63
N LEU A 141 -5.46 -15.41 7.09
CA LEU A 141 -5.46 -15.89 8.49
C LEU A 141 -4.14 -16.57 8.86
N ASP A 142 -3.58 -17.39 7.98
CA ASP A 142 -2.27 -18.02 8.20
C ASP A 142 -1.18 -16.96 8.40
N ARG A 143 -1.19 -15.91 7.60
CA ARG A 143 -0.25 -14.77 7.76
C ARG A 143 -0.43 -14.03 9.07
N PHE A 144 -1.67 -13.82 9.52
CA PHE A 144 -1.91 -13.23 10.85
C PHE A 144 -1.40 -14.17 11.95
N SER A 145 -1.64 -15.47 11.84
CA SER A 145 -1.14 -16.46 12.80
C SER A 145 0.38 -16.42 12.88
N GLU A 146 1.08 -16.37 11.74
CA GLU A 146 2.54 -16.22 11.70
C GLU A 146 3.03 -14.88 12.28
N ALA A 147 2.28 -13.81 12.03
CA ALA A 147 2.63 -12.49 12.55
C ALA A 147 2.41 -12.36 14.05
N LEU A 148 1.45 -13.11 14.60
CA LEU A 148 1.10 -13.12 16.03
C LEU A 148 1.84 -14.19 16.84
N ALA A 149 2.42 -15.17 16.17
CA ALA A 149 3.29 -16.17 16.81
C ALA A 149 4.64 -15.54 17.22
#